data_35a9795449be0712e8a3a6060e337c7e
#
_entry.id   35a9795449be0712e8a3a6060e337c7e
#
_cell.length_a   1.000
_cell.length_b   1.000
_cell.length_c   1.000
_cell.angle_alpha   90.00
_cell.angle_beta   90.00
_cell.angle_gamma   90.00
#
_symmetry.space_group_name_H-M   'P 1'
#
loop_
_entity.id
_entity.type
_entity.pdbx_description
1 polymer ?
#
loop_
_entity_poly.entity_id
_entity_poly.type
_entity_poly.pdbx_seq_one_letter_code
_entity_poly.pdbx_strand_id
1 'polypeptide(L)'
;MEPFIVNNDIDDINCLYGRSKCIDALVSCAKRRENAGIIGARRFGKTSLLKSMLSYIESHPETNALPIYFDVKDDFTGIHKDTPQVYYTLAALLAKKMCEVGILQEGNYNISRRCVLDVSTDLSDMIVQMSSWHSEYKTKSFFNLTDEVCKHGKYVLLLLDEIDSLLLDAFNTPSDFGRIRGAATDKSDKLAFWIAGTSSWKSITTSIGSPELNCGLEQIRLSSLDKEDFSAMWEYECSLIEDKVMCQKLISLEEFIYSKTGGVPYYAKFIGSSFMNGTITEMPDYGILRDYLIEIYESNFMTEDERSALKLLSKGVKISEEKLPDGIIALYNKGLVEINPKGEYYIAFHFLADYINAISSNIVLATSSDIEKKERDILVDEIVRLRSAIDKSYKSFSPFESTHDDTTDFNNLKKPCYDESGLFAFATSLYKLYYEGSGKGKRLPVGFHDNKFSRMIRVLRHKCDHQNCQSDLMDDEELYAMINNGYPPISNDHFSNIQLNVLLLFKDELLQMLEKSPEKKQKIMRPSPFSIQPKQLEDGKEYEGIIVDMGNQYNSILKIKCNLAPFPLIINSQREDVYENDEVLFTACSKPNLKDSTKTFWMADDVHLKD
;
A
#
# COMPACT_ATOMS: atom_id res chain seq x y z
N MET A 1 -17.19 -25.06 3.92
CA MET A 1 -16.75 -23.64 3.99
C MET A 1 -16.05 -23.50 5.34
N GLU A 2 -14.89 -22.84 5.38
CA GLU A 2 -14.19 -22.60 6.64
C GLU A 2 -14.86 -21.48 7.44
N PRO A 3 -14.98 -21.58 8.77
CA PRO A 3 -15.57 -20.52 9.59
C PRO A 3 -14.64 -19.32 9.71
N PHE A 4 -15.22 -18.14 9.85
CA PHE A 4 -14.49 -16.89 10.13
C PHE A 4 -13.40 -16.52 9.10
N ILE A 5 -13.64 -16.77 7.82
CA ILE A 5 -12.70 -16.35 6.77
C ILE A 5 -12.66 -14.81 6.72
N VAL A 6 -11.45 -14.25 6.80
CA VAL A 6 -11.20 -12.80 6.90
C VAL A 6 -10.63 -12.24 5.58
N ASN A 7 -9.86 -13.03 4.85
CA ASN A 7 -9.07 -12.54 3.71
C ASN A 7 -9.75 -12.71 2.35
N ASN A 8 -10.97 -13.26 2.30
CA ASN A 8 -11.72 -13.41 1.06
C ASN A 8 -12.90 -12.45 1.02
N ASP A 9 -13.07 -11.78 -0.11
CA ASP A 9 -14.27 -11.01 -0.35
C ASP A 9 -15.46 -11.94 -0.55
N ILE A 10 -16.64 -11.49 -0.10
CA ILE A 10 -17.90 -12.20 -0.32
C ILE A 10 -18.41 -11.82 -1.71
N ASP A 11 -18.64 -12.80 -2.55
CA ASP A 11 -19.19 -12.64 -3.91
C ASP A 11 -20.63 -13.16 -4.05
N ASP A 12 -21.18 -13.78 -2.99
CA ASP A 12 -22.59 -14.22 -2.92
C ASP A 12 -23.42 -13.22 -2.10
N ILE A 13 -24.43 -12.66 -2.75
CA ILE A 13 -25.35 -11.70 -2.15
C ILE A 13 -26.08 -12.26 -0.92
N ASN A 14 -26.32 -13.58 -0.87
CA ASN A 14 -26.99 -14.24 0.26
C ASN A 14 -26.11 -14.34 1.51
N CYS A 15 -24.80 -14.16 1.37
CA CYS A 15 -23.84 -14.17 2.45
C CYS A 15 -23.56 -12.76 3.01
N LEU A 16 -24.23 -11.72 2.46
CA LEU A 16 -24.09 -10.33 2.90
C LEU A 16 -25.12 -9.97 3.99
N TYR A 17 -24.82 -10.31 5.23
CA TYR A 17 -25.68 -9.98 6.38
C TYR A 17 -25.88 -8.48 6.53
N GLY A 18 -27.09 -8.04 6.85
CA GLY A 18 -27.45 -6.66 7.14
C GLY A 18 -27.32 -5.69 5.96
N ARG A 19 -27.27 -6.21 4.73
CA ARG A 19 -27.09 -5.38 3.51
C ARG A 19 -28.31 -5.35 2.59
N SER A 20 -29.43 -5.93 2.99
CA SER A 20 -30.65 -6.02 2.15
C SER A 20 -31.06 -4.66 1.59
N LYS A 21 -31.13 -3.62 2.41
CA LYS A 21 -31.48 -2.25 1.96
C LYS A 21 -30.47 -1.68 0.95
N CYS A 22 -29.19 -1.94 1.15
CA CYS A 22 -28.13 -1.50 0.21
C CYS A 22 -28.25 -2.24 -1.12
N ILE A 23 -28.52 -3.55 -1.05
CA ILE A 23 -28.74 -4.41 -2.22
C ILE A 23 -29.95 -3.95 -3.00
N ASP A 24 -31.10 -3.74 -2.34
CA ASP A 24 -32.35 -3.28 -2.98
C ASP A 24 -32.16 -1.93 -3.68
N ALA A 25 -31.43 -1.01 -3.05
CA ALA A 25 -31.11 0.28 -3.63
C ALA A 25 -30.24 0.12 -4.89
N LEU A 26 -29.19 -0.71 -4.85
CA LEU A 26 -28.30 -0.97 -6.00
C LEU A 26 -29.03 -1.72 -7.13
N VAL A 27 -29.87 -2.69 -6.80
CA VAL A 27 -30.73 -3.37 -7.80
C VAL A 27 -31.67 -2.36 -8.48
N SER A 28 -32.25 -1.43 -7.71
CA SER A 28 -33.07 -0.35 -8.25
C SER A 28 -32.24 0.58 -9.16
N CYS A 29 -31.04 0.97 -8.75
CA CYS A 29 -30.12 1.76 -9.57
C CYS A 29 -29.76 1.05 -10.89
N ALA A 30 -29.45 -0.26 -10.83
CA ALA A 30 -29.18 -1.04 -12.04
C ALA A 30 -30.34 -1.01 -13.04
N LYS A 31 -31.55 -1.25 -12.55
CA LYS A 31 -32.77 -1.22 -13.40
C LYS A 31 -33.04 0.15 -13.99
N ARG A 32 -32.74 1.22 -13.27
CA ARG A 32 -32.95 2.61 -13.71
C ARG A 32 -31.74 3.23 -14.40
N ARG A 33 -30.62 2.49 -14.49
CA ARG A 33 -29.32 2.96 -15.03
C ARG A 33 -28.79 4.17 -14.29
N GLU A 34 -28.95 4.19 -12.99
CA GLU A 34 -28.54 5.29 -12.12
C GLU A 34 -27.17 5.07 -11.53
N ASN A 35 -26.48 6.16 -11.26
CA ASN A 35 -25.18 6.17 -10.61
C ASN A 35 -25.35 5.99 -9.09
N ALA A 36 -24.39 5.30 -8.44
CA ALA A 36 -24.39 5.12 -7.00
C ALA A 36 -23.02 5.38 -6.37
N GLY A 37 -23.03 5.88 -5.14
CA GLY A 37 -21.85 6.08 -4.31
C GLY A 37 -21.96 5.27 -3.02
N ILE A 38 -21.10 4.28 -2.83
CA ILE A 38 -21.05 3.42 -1.66
C ILE A 38 -19.99 3.99 -0.71
N ILE A 39 -20.43 4.49 0.45
CA ILE A 39 -19.60 5.16 1.43
C ILE A 39 -19.51 4.32 2.70
N GLY A 40 -18.32 4.16 3.24
CA GLY A 40 -18.09 3.47 4.51
C GLY A 40 -16.61 3.41 4.87
N ALA A 41 -16.30 3.21 6.14
CA ALA A 41 -14.92 3.05 6.59
C ALA A 41 -14.26 1.81 5.98
N ARG A 42 -12.95 1.69 6.12
CA ARG A 42 -12.23 0.47 5.76
C ARG A 42 -12.78 -0.72 6.52
N ARG A 43 -12.82 -1.90 5.88
CA ARG A 43 -13.29 -3.17 6.47
C ARG A 43 -14.81 -3.26 6.73
N PHE A 44 -15.61 -2.33 6.17
CA PHE A 44 -17.07 -2.36 6.28
C PHE A 44 -17.76 -3.17 5.18
N GLY A 45 -16.99 -3.83 4.30
CA GLY A 45 -17.53 -4.72 3.28
C GLY A 45 -17.93 -4.03 1.97
N LYS A 46 -17.35 -2.86 1.61
CA LYS A 46 -17.61 -2.17 0.34
C LYS A 46 -17.26 -3.04 -0.86
N THR A 47 -16.06 -3.60 -0.88
CA THR A 47 -15.57 -4.52 -1.92
C THR A 47 -16.47 -5.75 -2.05
N SER A 48 -16.82 -6.37 -0.92
CA SER A 48 -17.73 -7.53 -0.91
C SER A 48 -19.09 -7.18 -1.49
N LEU A 49 -19.65 -6.00 -1.14
CA LEU A 49 -20.93 -5.56 -1.72
C LEU A 49 -20.83 -5.36 -3.23
N LEU A 50 -19.77 -4.70 -3.73
CA LEU A 50 -19.57 -4.52 -5.17
C LEU A 50 -19.40 -5.84 -5.91
N LYS A 51 -18.60 -6.79 -5.39
CA LYS A 51 -18.38 -8.11 -6.01
C LYS A 51 -19.63 -8.98 -5.98
N SER A 52 -20.38 -8.96 -4.86
CA SER A 52 -21.68 -9.67 -4.81
C SER A 52 -22.70 -9.06 -5.77
N MET A 53 -22.71 -7.74 -5.92
CA MET A 53 -23.59 -7.09 -6.92
C MET A 53 -23.13 -7.36 -8.36
N LEU A 54 -21.83 -7.47 -8.62
CA LEU A 54 -21.30 -7.94 -9.92
C LEU A 54 -21.91 -9.31 -10.27
N SER A 55 -21.75 -10.29 -9.38
CA SER A 55 -22.28 -11.65 -9.57
C SER A 55 -23.80 -11.66 -9.72
N TYR A 56 -24.50 -10.83 -8.93
CA TYR A 56 -25.95 -10.68 -9.04
C TYR A 56 -26.36 -10.16 -10.43
N ILE A 57 -25.76 -9.08 -10.91
CA ILE A 57 -26.11 -8.46 -12.19
C ILE A 57 -25.80 -9.40 -13.35
N GLU A 58 -24.68 -10.13 -13.30
CA GLU A 58 -24.32 -11.13 -14.31
C GLU A 58 -25.36 -12.27 -14.41
N SER A 59 -25.93 -12.66 -13.28
CA SER A 59 -27.00 -13.69 -13.23
C SER A 59 -28.41 -13.15 -13.56
N HIS A 60 -28.59 -11.82 -13.70
CA HIS A 60 -29.87 -11.15 -13.94
C HIS A 60 -29.86 -10.32 -15.24
N PRO A 61 -29.91 -10.99 -16.42
CA PRO A 61 -29.80 -10.33 -17.72
C PRO A 61 -30.90 -9.31 -18.00
N GLU A 62 -32.03 -9.37 -17.29
CA GLU A 62 -33.12 -8.40 -17.38
C GLU A 62 -32.73 -6.97 -16.97
N THR A 63 -31.62 -6.79 -16.29
CA THR A 63 -31.07 -5.46 -15.99
C THR A 63 -30.52 -4.75 -17.23
N ASN A 64 -30.23 -5.51 -18.30
CA ASN A 64 -29.53 -5.05 -19.50
C ASN A 64 -28.16 -4.39 -19.22
N ALA A 65 -27.62 -4.57 -18.04
CA ALA A 65 -26.28 -4.09 -17.68
C ALA A 65 -25.20 -5.05 -18.17
N LEU A 66 -24.09 -4.50 -18.64
CA LEU A 66 -22.83 -5.20 -18.79
C LEU A 66 -21.89 -4.68 -17.70
N PRO A 67 -21.77 -5.40 -16.57
CA PRO A 67 -20.97 -4.91 -15.44
C PRO A 67 -19.49 -5.13 -15.69
N ILE A 68 -18.66 -4.16 -15.27
CA ILE A 68 -17.19 -4.22 -15.26
C ILE A 68 -16.74 -3.78 -13.90
N TYR A 69 -16.01 -4.65 -13.22
CA TYR A 69 -15.36 -4.35 -11.96
C TYR A 69 -13.93 -3.86 -12.21
N PHE A 70 -13.56 -2.77 -11.58
CA PHE A 70 -12.22 -2.18 -11.64
C PHE A 70 -11.74 -1.88 -10.22
N ASP A 71 -10.75 -2.65 -9.78
CA ASP A 71 -10.03 -2.38 -8.54
C ASP A 71 -8.82 -1.47 -8.83
N VAL A 72 -8.87 -0.25 -8.32
CA VAL A 72 -7.81 0.74 -8.57
C VAL A 72 -6.44 0.29 -8.06
N LYS A 73 -6.40 -0.54 -7.02
CA LYS A 73 -5.12 -1.02 -6.46
C LYS A 73 -4.56 -2.18 -7.24
N ASP A 74 -5.40 -3.13 -7.62
CA ASP A 74 -4.97 -4.37 -8.26
C ASP A 74 -4.83 -4.20 -9.78
N ASP A 75 -5.80 -3.56 -10.43
CA ASP A 75 -5.82 -3.39 -11.88
C ASP A 75 -4.94 -2.22 -12.37
N PHE A 76 -4.56 -1.33 -11.44
CA PHE A 76 -3.80 -0.12 -11.75
C PHE A 76 -2.34 -0.23 -11.26
N THR A 77 -1.66 -1.29 -11.66
CA THR A 77 -0.25 -1.59 -11.32
C THR A 77 0.71 -1.08 -12.39
N GLY A 78 0.81 0.21 -12.62
CA GLY A 78 1.71 0.76 -13.65
C GLY A 78 2.75 1.74 -13.08
N ILE A 79 3.87 1.89 -13.81
CA ILE A 79 4.94 2.86 -13.48
C ILE A 79 4.45 4.31 -13.65
N HIS A 80 3.45 4.51 -14.50
CA HIS A 80 2.83 5.81 -14.77
C HIS A 80 1.33 5.72 -14.54
N LYS A 81 0.87 6.22 -13.39
CA LYS A 81 -0.54 6.34 -13.08
C LYS A 81 -1.06 7.64 -13.70
N ASP A 82 -1.61 7.57 -14.89
CA ASP A 82 -2.18 8.72 -15.59
C ASP A 82 -3.61 8.44 -16.09
N THR A 83 -4.34 9.49 -16.39
CA THR A 83 -5.71 9.40 -16.91
C THR A 83 -5.84 8.51 -18.14
N PRO A 84 -4.97 8.57 -19.17
CA PRO A 84 -5.03 7.66 -20.31
C PRO A 84 -4.89 6.19 -19.94
N GLN A 85 -4.07 5.85 -18.94
CA GLN A 85 -3.90 4.48 -18.47
C GLN A 85 -5.21 3.92 -17.91
N VAL A 86 -5.92 4.68 -17.09
CA VAL A 86 -7.23 4.26 -16.57
C VAL A 86 -8.17 3.90 -17.71
N TYR A 87 -8.27 4.76 -18.72
CA TYR A 87 -9.20 4.54 -19.83
C TYR A 87 -8.85 3.34 -20.71
N TYR A 88 -7.57 3.09 -21.00
CA TYR A 88 -7.24 1.90 -21.78
C TYR A 88 -7.33 0.61 -20.96
N THR A 89 -7.09 0.65 -19.64
CA THR A 89 -7.34 -0.50 -18.77
C THR A 89 -8.85 -0.82 -18.72
N LEU A 90 -9.70 0.18 -18.53
CA LEU A 90 -11.15 0.01 -18.61
C LEU A 90 -11.61 -0.51 -19.98
N ALA A 91 -10.97 -0.06 -21.06
CA ALA A 91 -11.27 -0.55 -22.41
C ALA A 91 -10.87 -2.02 -22.59
N ALA A 92 -9.74 -2.44 -22.06
CA ALA A 92 -9.30 -3.84 -22.12
C ALA A 92 -10.23 -4.75 -21.30
N LEU A 93 -10.60 -4.34 -20.09
CA LEU A 93 -11.58 -5.05 -19.25
C LEU A 93 -12.95 -5.16 -19.97
N LEU A 94 -13.42 -4.06 -20.57
CA LEU A 94 -14.67 -4.06 -21.33
C LEU A 94 -14.59 -4.99 -22.54
N ALA A 95 -13.51 -4.93 -23.33
CA ALA A 95 -13.34 -5.80 -24.48
C ALA A 95 -13.34 -7.29 -24.10
N LYS A 96 -12.64 -7.63 -23.00
CA LYS A 96 -12.64 -8.99 -22.44
C LYS A 96 -14.05 -9.43 -22.09
N LYS A 97 -14.79 -8.59 -21.35
CA LYS A 97 -16.17 -8.88 -20.95
C LYS A 97 -17.12 -9.02 -22.15
N MET A 98 -16.94 -8.19 -23.17
CA MET A 98 -17.71 -8.27 -24.42
C MET A 98 -17.49 -9.61 -25.16
N CYS A 99 -16.26 -10.15 -25.13
CA CYS A 99 -15.98 -11.47 -25.67
C CYS A 99 -16.66 -12.58 -24.86
N GLU A 100 -16.60 -12.51 -23.54
CA GLU A 100 -17.24 -13.49 -22.64
C GLU A 100 -18.75 -13.60 -22.88
N VAL A 101 -19.41 -12.48 -23.17
CA VAL A 101 -20.86 -12.44 -23.43
C VAL A 101 -21.22 -12.53 -24.92
N GLY A 102 -20.26 -12.75 -25.80
CA GLY A 102 -20.46 -12.95 -27.24
C GLY A 102 -20.82 -11.69 -28.03
N ILE A 103 -20.59 -10.49 -27.50
CA ILE A 103 -20.75 -9.21 -28.21
C ILE A 103 -19.60 -9.01 -29.20
N LEU A 104 -18.38 -9.35 -28.79
CA LEU A 104 -17.21 -9.43 -29.68
C LEU A 104 -16.83 -10.88 -29.92
N GLN A 105 -16.27 -11.15 -31.08
CA GLN A 105 -15.62 -12.43 -31.39
C GLN A 105 -14.13 -12.30 -31.13
N GLU A 106 -13.48 -13.40 -30.71
CA GLU A 106 -12.03 -13.45 -30.60
C GLU A 106 -11.35 -13.06 -31.92
N GLY A 107 -10.26 -12.33 -31.82
CA GLY A 107 -9.48 -11.84 -32.95
C GLY A 107 -9.31 -10.32 -32.95
N ASN A 108 -8.94 -9.77 -34.10
CA ASN A 108 -8.63 -8.36 -34.25
C ASN A 108 -9.88 -7.50 -34.37
N TYR A 109 -10.07 -6.58 -33.41
CA TYR A 109 -11.15 -5.61 -33.38
C TYR A 109 -10.65 -4.19 -33.67
N ASN A 110 -11.26 -3.54 -34.66
CA ASN A 110 -10.91 -2.17 -35.05
C ASN A 110 -11.57 -1.14 -34.11
N ILE A 111 -10.84 -0.63 -33.14
CA ILE A 111 -11.28 0.50 -32.29
C ILE A 111 -11.33 1.80 -33.11
N SER A 112 -10.35 1.96 -34.02
CA SER A 112 -10.29 3.06 -34.98
C SER A 112 -9.46 2.61 -36.19
N ARG A 113 -9.39 3.46 -37.24
CA ARG A 113 -8.59 3.18 -38.44
C ARG A 113 -7.10 2.89 -38.19
N ARG A 114 -6.58 3.28 -37.02
CA ARG A 114 -5.15 3.15 -36.64
C ARG A 114 -4.93 2.31 -35.39
N CYS A 115 -5.98 1.86 -34.75
CA CYS A 115 -5.92 1.14 -33.49
C CYS A 115 -6.74 -0.14 -33.61
N VAL A 116 -6.02 -1.24 -33.75
CA VAL A 116 -6.59 -2.59 -33.79
C VAL A 116 -6.24 -3.26 -32.46
N LEU A 117 -7.24 -3.78 -31.77
CA LEU A 117 -7.08 -4.51 -30.52
C LEU A 117 -7.24 -6.00 -30.81
N ASP A 118 -6.25 -6.79 -30.43
CA ASP A 118 -6.36 -8.24 -30.47
C ASP A 118 -7.05 -8.72 -29.19
N VAL A 119 -8.33 -9.10 -29.29
CA VAL A 119 -9.15 -9.57 -28.16
C VAL A 119 -9.05 -11.08 -27.92
N SER A 120 -8.22 -11.79 -28.70
CA SER A 120 -7.91 -13.22 -28.47
C SER A 120 -6.80 -13.41 -27.43
N THR A 121 -6.07 -12.35 -27.10
CA THR A 121 -4.99 -12.37 -26.10
C THR A 121 -5.52 -12.22 -24.67
N ASP A 122 -4.67 -12.41 -23.69
CA ASP A 122 -5.05 -12.16 -22.31
C ASP A 122 -5.15 -10.65 -21.99
N LEU A 123 -5.65 -10.33 -20.80
CA LEU A 123 -5.88 -8.93 -20.39
C LEU A 123 -4.57 -8.13 -20.33
N SER A 124 -3.49 -8.74 -19.88
CA SER A 124 -2.18 -8.09 -19.74
C SER A 124 -1.63 -7.69 -21.12
N ASP A 125 -1.72 -8.59 -22.10
CA ASP A 125 -1.28 -8.32 -23.47
C ASP A 125 -2.11 -7.23 -24.15
N MET A 126 -3.43 -7.22 -23.93
CA MET A 126 -4.30 -6.15 -24.42
C MET A 126 -3.90 -4.79 -23.82
N ILE A 127 -3.62 -4.74 -22.52
CA ILE A 127 -3.16 -3.52 -21.83
C ILE A 127 -1.82 -3.06 -22.41
N VAL A 128 -0.85 -3.96 -22.59
CA VAL A 128 0.45 -3.67 -23.20
C VAL A 128 0.28 -3.14 -24.63
N GLN A 129 -0.53 -3.77 -25.46
CA GLN A 129 -0.82 -3.31 -26.81
C GLN A 129 -1.40 -1.90 -26.81
N MET A 130 -2.41 -1.63 -25.97
CA MET A 130 -3.06 -0.32 -25.88
C MET A 130 -2.15 0.75 -25.29
N SER A 131 -1.19 0.38 -24.44
CA SER A 131 -0.22 1.31 -23.86
C SER A 131 0.66 2.00 -24.91
N SER A 132 0.88 1.36 -26.06
CA SER A 132 1.64 1.90 -27.19
C SER A 132 0.86 2.91 -28.03
N TRP A 133 -0.45 3.03 -27.86
CA TRP A 133 -1.28 3.92 -28.66
C TRP A 133 -1.11 5.38 -28.27
N HIS A 134 -1.44 6.29 -29.18
CA HIS A 134 -1.47 7.72 -28.87
C HIS A 134 -2.54 8.01 -27.80
N SER A 135 -2.26 8.92 -26.87
CA SER A 135 -3.08 9.27 -25.71
C SER A 135 -4.57 9.51 -26.03
N GLU A 136 -4.85 10.17 -27.16
CA GLU A 136 -6.22 10.42 -27.61
C GLU A 136 -6.99 9.12 -27.90
N TYR A 137 -6.33 8.14 -28.51
CA TYR A 137 -6.97 6.85 -28.83
C TYR A 137 -7.12 5.98 -27.59
N LYS A 138 -6.19 6.05 -26.65
CA LYS A 138 -6.31 5.39 -25.34
C LYS A 138 -7.59 5.80 -24.64
N THR A 139 -7.85 7.10 -24.57
CA THR A 139 -9.06 7.62 -23.90
C THR A 139 -10.33 7.31 -24.68
N LYS A 140 -10.30 7.43 -26.02
CA LYS A 140 -11.48 7.17 -26.88
C LYS A 140 -11.86 5.69 -26.96
N SER A 141 -10.92 4.78 -26.74
CA SER A 141 -11.15 3.34 -26.91
C SER A 141 -12.28 2.82 -26.02
N PHE A 142 -12.30 3.23 -24.76
CA PHE A 142 -13.35 2.85 -23.82
C PHE A 142 -14.74 3.30 -24.30
N PHE A 143 -14.88 4.55 -24.71
CA PHE A 143 -16.18 5.07 -25.15
C PHE A 143 -16.65 4.45 -26.47
N ASN A 144 -15.71 4.14 -27.41
CA ASN A 144 -16.04 3.44 -28.63
C ASN A 144 -16.58 2.01 -28.37
N LEU A 145 -15.98 1.29 -27.41
CA LEU A 145 -16.49 -0.02 -26.98
C LEU A 145 -17.83 0.11 -26.24
N THR A 146 -18.01 1.15 -25.42
CA THR A 146 -19.30 1.45 -24.79
C THR A 146 -20.41 1.67 -25.83
N ASP A 147 -20.12 2.42 -26.91
CA ASP A 147 -21.05 2.60 -28.02
C ASP A 147 -21.39 1.27 -28.71
N GLU A 148 -20.44 0.35 -28.81
CA GLU A 148 -20.69 -0.99 -29.37
C GLU A 148 -21.64 -1.81 -28.50
N VAL A 149 -21.44 -1.81 -27.17
CA VAL A 149 -22.33 -2.47 -26.19
C VAL A 149 -23.78 -1.97 -26.37
N CYS A 150 -23.96 -0.66 -26.57
CA CYS A 150 -25.28 -0.07 -26.73
C CYS A 150 -26.01 -0.54 -27.98
N LYS A 151 -25.30 -0.83 -29.07
CA LYS A 151 -25.92 -1.41 -30.29
C LYS A 151 -26.54 -2.78 -30.04
N HIS A 152 -26.11 -3.48 -29.00
CA HIS A 152 -26.65 -4.76 -28.55
C HIS A 152 -27.73 -4.61 -27.47
N GLY A 153 -28.27 -3.40 -27.24
CA GLY A 153 -29.37 -3.13 -26.32
C GLY A 153 -28.94 -3.15 -24.83
N LYS A 154 -27.65 -3.20 -24.56
CA LYS A 154 -27.10 -3.19 -23.21
C LYS A 154 -26.48 -1.82 -22.88
N TYR A 155 -26.23 -1.56 -21.61
CA TYR A 155 -25.42 -0.42 -21.15
C TYR A 155 -24.24 -0.93 -20.31
N VAL A 156 -23.17 -0.15 -20.23
CA VAL A 156 -22.00 -0.49 -19.41
C VAL A 156 -22.24 0.00 -17.99
N LEU A 157 -22.04 -0.87 -17.00
CA LEU A 157 -22.07 -0.51 -15.59
C LEU A 157 -20.65 -0.65 -15.03
N LEU A 158 -20.02 0.48 -14.72
CA LEU A 158 -18.70 0.51 -14.07
C LEU A 158 -18.84 0.37 -12.57
N LEU A 159 -18.20 -0.64 -11.99
CA LEU A 159 -18.04 -0.81 -10.56
C LEU A 159 -16.60 -0.42 -10.20
N LEU A 160 -16.40 0.78 -9.64
CA LEU A 160 -15.10 1.34 -9.32
C LEU A 160 -14.84 1.22 -7.82
N ASP A 161 -13.92 0.34 -7.44
CA ASP A 161 -13.51 0.20 -6.05
C ASP A 161 -12.29 1.08 -5.73
N GLU A 162 -12.13 1.43 -4.44
CA GLU A 162 -11.05 2.28 -3.94
C GLU A 162 -10.93 3.63 -4.70
N ILE A 163 -12.07 4.27 -4.98
CA ILE A 163 -12.13 5.52 -5.75
C ILE A 163 -11.25 6.63 -5.18
N ASP A 164 -11.01 6.63 -3.87
CA ASP A 164 -10.12 7.58 -3.21
C ASP A 164 -8.70 7.55 -3.83
N SER A 165 -8.19 6.35 -4.11
CA SER A 165 -6.89 6.16 -4.74
C SER A 165 -6.90 6.65 -6.20
N LEU A 166 -7.97 6.39 -6.94
CA LEU A 166 -8.10 6.85 -8.32
C LEU A 166 -8.07 8.38 -8.42
N LEU A 167 -8.76 9.07 -7.51
CA LEU A 167 -8.82 10.53 -7.48
C LEU A 167 -7.49 11.16 -7.06
N LEU A 168 -6.71 10.50 -6.22
CA LEU A 168 -5.40 10.99 -5.81
C LEU A 168 -4.32 10.71 -6.86
N ASP A 169 -4.33 9.50 -7.43
CA ASP A 169 -3.23 9.00 -8.25
C ASP A 169 -3.37 9.39 -9.72
N ALA A 170 -4.58 9.34 -10.29
CA ALA A 170 -4.77 9.46 -11.73
C ALA A 170 -5.77 10.55 -12.15
N PHE A 171 -6.89 10.70 -11.45
CA PHE A 171 -7.92 11.68 -11.76
C PHE A 171 -7.77 12.92 -10.87
N ASN A 172 -6.66 13.62 -11.05
CA ASN A 172 -6.27 14.74 -10.19
C ASN A 172 -6.73 16.12 -10.70
N THR A 173 -7.44 16.17 -11.85
CA THR A 173 -8.04 17.39 -12.37
C THR A 173 -9.55 17.24 -12.58
N PRO A 174 -10.31 18.34 -12.55
CA PRO A 174 -11.77 18.31 -12.77
C PRO A 174 -12.19 17.65 -14.10
N SER A 175 -11.36 17.70 -15.12
CA SER A 175 -11.66 17.15 -16.45
C SER A 175 -11.48 15.64 -16.54
N ASP A 176 -10.69 15.03 -15.64
CA ASP A 176 -10.29 13.64 -15.78
C ASP A 176 -11.46 12.67 -15.59
N PHE A 177 -12.27 12.86 -14.55
CA PHE A 177 -13.48 12.10 -14.34
C PHE A 177 -14.68 12.64 -15.14
N GLY A 178 -14.58 13.87 -15.63
CA GLY A 178 -15.67 14.56 -16.32
C GLY A 178 -16.20 13.83 -17.55
N ARG A 179 -15.36 13.05 -18.24
CA ARG A 179 -15.77 12.27 -19.42
C ARG A 179 -16.64 11.07 -19.03
N ILE A 180 -16.28 10.33 -17.97
CA ILE A 180 -17.11 9.23 -17.45
C ILE A 180 -18.44 9.79 -16.97
N ARG A 181 -18.39 10.86 -16.17
CA ARG A 181 -19.60 11.54 -15.70
C ARG A 181 -20.47 12.05 -16.86
N GLY A 182 -19.87 12.73 -17.84
CA GLY A 182 -20.58 13.22 -19.01
C GLY A 182 -21.29 12.11 -19.76
N ALA A 183 -20.63 10.97 -19.97
CA ALA A 183 -21.23 9.81 -20.61
C ALA A 183 -22.34 9.16 -19.77
N ALA A 184 -22.22 9.18 -18.45
CA ALA A 184 -23.21 8.62 -17.52
C ALA A 184 -24.43 9.55 -17.28
N THR A 185 -24.29 10.85 -17.60
CA THR A 185 -25.40 11.84 -17.50
C THR A 185 -26.02 12.18 -18.85
N ASP A 186 -25.46 11.67 -19.94
CA ASP A 186 -26.03 11.81 -21.26
C ASP A 186 -27.36 11.03 -21.37
N LYS A 187 -28.36 11.63 -22.01
CA LYS A 187 -29.67 11.00 -22.25
C LYS A 187 -29.62 9.70 -23.07
N SER A 188 -28.44 9.31 -23.53
CA SER A 188 -28.23 8.05 -24.24
C SER A 188 -28.23 6.81 -23.34
N ASP A 189 -28.20 6.98 -22.02
CA ASP A 189 -28.21 5.91 -21.01
C ASP A 189 -27.18 4.78 -21.28
N LYS A 190 -26.01 5.15 -21.85
CA LYS A 190 -25.01 4.17 -22.30
C LYS A 190 -24.13 3.65 -21.18
N LEU A 191 -23.97 4.44 -20.14
CA LEU A 191 -23.03 4.19 -19.07
C LEU A 191 -23.64 4.59 -17.74
N ALA A 192 -23.50 3.75 -16.75
CA ALA A 192 -23.68 4.08 -15.34
C ALA A 192 -22.42 3.69 -14.56
N PHE A 193 -22.19 4.32 -13.42
CA PHE A 193 -21.06 3.95 -12.56
C PHE A 193 -21.47 3.88 -11.09
N TRP A 194 -20.94 2.88 -10.40
CA TRP A 194 -21.00 2.76 -8.95
C TRP A 194 -19.61 2.87 -8.41
N ILE A 195 -19.41 3.76 -7.46
CA ILE A 195 -18.11 4.04 -6.86
C ILE A 195 -18.13 3.65 -5.39
N ALA A 196 -17.08 2.99 -4.92
CA ALA A 196 -16.90 2.68 -3.52
C ALA A 196 -15.66 3.37 -2.96
N GLY A 197 -15.79 3.97 -1.79
CA GLY A 197 -14.70 4.68 -1.13
C GLY A 197 -15.03 5.09 0.29
N THR A 198 -14.11 5.82 0.91
CA THR A 198 -14.32 6.48 2.20
C THR A 198 -14.94 7.86 1.97
N SER A 199 -15.48 8.50 3.02
CA SER A 199 -16.05 9.86 2.85
C SER A 199 -15.02 10.92 2.43
N SER A 200 -13.73 10.60 2.52
CA SER A 200 -12.64 11.51 2.12
C SER A 200 -12.62 11.84 0.63
N TRP A 201 -13.12 10.97 -0.24
CA TRP A 201 -13.19 11.28 -1.67
C TRP A 201 -14.03 12.54 -1.96
N LYS A 202 -15.02 12.87 -1.11
CA LYS A 202 -15.77 14.12 -1.21
C LYS A 202 -14.88 15.34 -1.00
N SER A 203 -13.99 15.28 -0.02
CA SER A 203 -13.01 16.34 0.23
C SER A 203 -12.02 16.48 -0.93
N ILE A 204 -11.55 15.36 -1.46
CA ILE A 204 -10.63 15.33 -2.61
C ILE A 204 -11.30 15.94 -3.84
N THR A 205 -12.52 15.51 -4.19
CA THR A 205 -13.23 16.06 -5.35
C THR A 205 -13.54 17.54 -5.20
N THR A 206 -13.79 18.00 -3.99
CA THR A 206 -13.98 19.44 -3.71
C THR A 206 -12.67 20.20 -3.89
N SER A 207 -11.56 19.67 -3.39
CA SER A 207 -10.23 20.32 -3.49
C SER A 207 -9.73 20.45 -4.93
N ILE A 208 -9.99 19.44 -5.78
CA ILE A 208 -9.65 19.50 -7.21
C ILE A 208 -10.69 20.24 -8.07
N GLY A 209 -11.68 20.89 -7.43
CA GLY A 209 -12.68 21.70 -8.14
C GLY A 209 -13.75 20.89 -8.89
N SER A 210 -14.00 19.63 -8.49
CA SER A 210 -15.02 18.76 -9.07
C SER A 210 -16.11 18.36 -8.06
N PRO A 211 -16.82 19.31 -7.41
CA PRO A 211 -17.86 19.00 -6.43
C PRO A 211 -19.05 18.26 -7.03
N GLU A 212 -19.22 18.35 -8.33
CA GLU A 212 -20.33 17.78 -9.11
C GLU A 212 -20.29 16.24 -9.17
N LEU A 213 -19.17 15.61 -8.78
CA LEU A 213 -19.10 14.15 -8.64
C LEU A 213 -20.11 13.63 -7.60
N ASN A 214 -20.48 14.49 -6.63
CA ASN A 214 -21.47 14.16 -5.60
C ASN A 214 -22.94 14.40 -6.07
N CYS A 215 -23.14 15.10 -7.18
CA CYS A 215 -24.46 15.36 -7.70
C CYS A 215 -24.91 14.19 -8.59
N GLY A 216 -26.12 13.67 -8.32
CA GLY A 216 -26.69 12.58 -9.11
C GLY A 216 -26.22 11.18 -8.75
N LEU A 217 -25.62 10.99 -7.57
CA LEU A 217 -25.32 9.68 -7.01
C LEU A 217 -26.38 9.29 -5.99
N GLU A 218 -26.97 8.10 -6.11
CA GLU A 218 -27.65 7.45 -4.99
C GLU A 218 -26.62 7.14 -3.92
N GLN A 219 -26.74 7.76 -2.74
CA GLN A 219 -25.74 7.61 -1.68
C GLN A 219 -26.10 6.45 -0.76
N ILE A 220 -25.29 5.41 -0.80
CA ILE A 220 -25.43 4.21 0.02
C ILE A 220 -24.38 4.21 1.09
N ARG A 221 -24.81 4.38 2.34
CA ARG A 221 -23.93 4.31 3.51
C ARG A 221 -23.85 2.87 4.00
N LEU A 222 -22.63 2.34 4.11
CA LEU A 222 -22.36 1.09 4.81
C LEU A 222 -22.08 1.40 6.29
N SER A 223 -23.01 1.02 7.14
CA SER A 223 -22.84 1.02 8.59
C SER A 223 -22.39 -0.34 9.12
N SER A 224 -22.07 -0.41 10.42
CA SER A 224 -21.97 -1.67 11.14
C SER A 224 -23.29 -2.45 11.07
N LEU A 225 -23.23 -3.75 11.35
CA LEU A 225 -24.42 -4.60 11.47
C LEU A 225 -25.18 -4.22 12.75
N ASP A 226 -26.50 -4.22 12.68
CA ASP A 226 -27.31 -4.20 13.89
C ASP A 226 -27.19 -5.54 14.65
N LYS A 227 -27.80 -5.62 15.82
CA LYS A 227 -27.66 -6.79 16.67
C LYS A 227 -28.25 -8.07 16.06
N GLU A 228 -29.38 -7.96 15.35
CA GLU A 228 -30.04 -9.10 14.71
C GLU A 228 -29.23 -9.67 13.57
N ASP A 229 -28.78 -8.80 12.67
CA ASP A 229 -27.95 -9.17 11.53
C ASP A 229 -26.58 -9.70 11.95
N PHE A 230 -26.01 -9.12 13.02
CA PHE A 230 -24.77 -9.60 13.60
C PHE A 230 -24.94 -11.01 14.20
N SER A 231 -25.99 -11.23 14.98
CA SER A 231 -26.28 -12.54 15.57
C SER A 231 -26.47 -13.61 14.49
N ALA A 232 -27.22 -13.29 13.42
CA ALA A 232 -27.40 -14.22 12.30
C ALA A 232 -26.07 -14.57 11.61
N MET A 233 -25.21 -13.59 11.38
CA MET A 233 -23.86 -13.81 10.84
C MET A 233 -23.02 -14.68 11.79
N TRP A 234 -23.02 -14.34 13.09
CA TRP A 234 -22.19 -15.00 14.08
C TRP A 234 -22.60 -16.46 14.30
N GLU A 235 -23.92 -16.71 14.40
CA GLU A 235 -24.49 -18.06 14.49
C GLU A 235 -24.15 -18.90 13.27
N TYR A 236 -24.24 -18.33 12.07
CA TYR A 236 -23.85 -19.01 10.85
C TYR A 236 -22.37 -19.42 10.87
N GLU A 237 -21.46 -18.49 11.18
CA GLU A 237 -20.04 -18.78 11.28
C GLU A 237 -19.74 -19.86 12.33
N CYS A 238 -20.38 -19.78 13.51
CA CYS A 238 -20.25 -20.79 14.55
C CYS A 238 -20.80 -22.15 14.12
N SER A 239 -21.85 -22.20 13.30
CA SER A 239 -22.43 -23.45 12.80
C SER A 239 -21.49 -24.25 11.90
N LEU A 240 -20.51 -23.60 11.29
CA LEU A 240 -19.49 -24.24 10.44
C LEU A 240 -18.37 -24.90 11.28
N ILE A 241 -18.33 -24.70 12.59
CA ILE A 241 -17.27 -25.22 13.47
C ILE A 241 -17.58 -26.66 13.87
N GLU A 242 -16.68 -27.58 13.55
CA GLU A 242 -16.83 -29.00 13.92
C GLU A 242 -16.60 -29.23 15.44
N ASP A 243 -15.69 -28.46 16.05
CA ASP A 243 -15.42 -28.53 17.50
C ASP A 243 -16.56 -27.88 18.30
N LYS A 244 -17.39 -28.72 18.91
CA LYS A 244 -18.53 -28.27 19.71
C LYS A 244 -18.13 -27.42 20.94
N VAL A 245 -16.97 -27.66 21.51
CA VAL A 245 -16.49 -26.87 22.68
C VAL A 245 -16.12 -25.48 22.23
N MET A 246 -15.39 -25.35 21.14
CA MET A 246 -15.02 -24.08 20.53
C MET A 246 -16.29 -23.33 20.04
N CYS A 247 -17.20 -24.01 19.37
CA CYS A 247 -18.48 -23.44 18.93
C CYS A 247 -19.27 -22.83 20.11
N GLN A 248 -19.47 -23.58 21.19
CA GLN A 248 -20.19 -23.09 22.39
C GLN A 248 -19.46 -21.90 23.05
N LYS A 249 -18.12 -21.93 23.08
CA LYS A 249 -17.32 -20.83 23.60
C LYS A 249 -17.57 -19.55 22.76
N LEU A 250 -17.48 -19.64 21.44
CA LEU A 250 -17.68 -18.48 20.56
C LEU A 250 -19.10 -17.94 20.62
N ILE A 251 -20.12 -18.81 20.69
CA ILE A 251 -21.51 -18.39 20.92
C ILE A 251 -21.63 -17.60 22.22
N SER A 252 -20.98 -18.06 23.30
CA SER A 252 -21.03 -17.35 24.60
C SER A 252 -20.34 -15.99 24.61
N LEU A 253 -19.46 -15.73 23.62
CA LEU A 253 -18.72 -14.48 23.46
C LEU A 253 -19.43 -13.46 22.53
N GLU A 254 -20.52 -13.85 21.89
CA GLU A 254 -21.22 -13.03 20.88
C GLU A 254 -21.50 -11.61 21.36
N GLU A 255 -22.15 -11.49 22.54
CA GLU A 255 -22.54 -10.18 23.09
C GLU A 255 -21.33 -9.28 23.36
N PHE A 256 -20.27 -9.87 23.90
CA PHE A 256 -19.03 -9.16 24.15
C PHE A 256 -18.39 -8.69 22.83
N ILE A 257 -18.27 -9.58 21.84
CA ILE A 257 -17.64 -9.26 20.55
C ILE A 257 -18.47 -8.21 19.81
N TYR A 258 -19.80 -8.33 19.82
CA TYR A 258 -20.68 -7.31 19.26
C TYR A 258 -20.44 -5.94 19.90
N SER A 259 -20.46 -5.88 21.23
CA SER A 259 -20.28 -4.62 21.95
C SER A 259 -18.91 -3.98 21.66
N LYS A 260 -17.85 -4.79 21.54
CA LYS A 260 -16.49 -4.30 21.32
C LYS A 260 -16.18 -3.94 19.88
N THR A 261 -16.70 -4.71 18.92
CA THR A 261 -16.51 -4.44 17.47
C THR A 261 -17.56 -3.48 16.90
N GLY A 262 -18.62 -3.16 17.68
CA GLY A 262 -19.72 -2.33 17.22
C GLY A 262 -20.49 -2.96 16.04
N GLY A 263 -20.43 -4.28 15.88
CA GLY A 263 -21.07 -4.98 14.78
C GLY A 263 -20.32 -4.90 13.44
N VAL A 264 -19.05 -4.48 13.41
CA VAL A 264 -18.25 -4.48 12.17
C VAL A 264 -17.85 -5.90 11.81
N PRO A 265 -18.33 -6.47 10.67
CA PRO A 265 -18.18 -7.89 10.36
C PRO A 265 -16.74 -8.37 10.30
N TYR A 266 -15.87 -7.58 9.67
CA TYR A 266 -14.46 -7.92 9.52
C TYR A 266 -13.76 -8.13 10.85
N TYR A 267 -13.94 -7.22 11.81
CA TYR A 267 -13.27 -7.32 13.11
C TYR A 267 -13.83 -8.45 13.96
N ALA A 268 -15.14 -8.69 13.87
CA ALA A 268 -15.76 -9.83 14.54
C ALA A 268 -15.20 -11.16 13.99
N LYS A 269 -15.18 -11.32 12.68
CA LYS A 269 -14.59 -12.52 12.03
C LYS A 269 -13.11 -12.68 12.34
N PHE A 270 -12.33 -11.60 12.38
CA PHE A 270 -10.92 -11.63 12.75
C PHE A 270 -10.72 -12.16 14.18
N ILE A 271 -11.56 -11.72 15.11
CA ILE A 271 -11.52 -12.22 16.51
C ILE A 271 -11.92 -13.70 16.55
N GLY A 272 -12.99 -14.09 15.86
CA GLY A 272 -13.42 -15.49 15.77
C GLY A 272 -12.33 -16.39 15.19
N SER A 273 -11.71 -15.99 14.08
CA SER A 273 -10.56 -16.68 13.50
C SER A 273 -9.36 -16.77 14.46
N SER A 274 -9.09 -15.72 15.24
CA SER A 274 -8.01 -15.70 16.22
C SER A 274 -8.24 -16.66 17.39
N PHE A 275 -9.50 -16.88 17.78
CA PHE A 275 -9.87 -17.96 18.72
C PHE A 275 -9.68 -19.34 18.09
N MET A 276 -10.12 -19.53 16.83
CA MET A 276 -10.03 -20.81 16.14
C MET A 276 -8.59 -21.30 15.97
N ASN A 277 -7.67 -20.39 15.64
CA ASN A 277 -6.25 -20.73 15.44
C ASN A 277 -5.41 -20.68 16.74
N GLY A 278 -6.04 -20.41 17.90
CA GLY A 278 -5.38 -20.38 19.20
C GLY A 278 -4.50 -19.15 19.45
N THR A 279 -4.57 -18.12 18.60
CA THR A 279 -3.83 -16.87 18.80
C THR A 279 -4.31 -16.14 20.06
N ILE A 280 -5.60 -16.27 20.39
CA ILE A 280 -6.19 -15.80 21.64
C ILE A 280 -6.95 -16.93 22.33
N THR A 281 -6.83 -16.98 23.66
CA THR A 281 -7.51 -17.96 24.51
C THR A 281 -8.43 -17.33 25.53
N GLU A 282 -8.23 -16.04 25.81
CA GLU A 282 -8.96 -15.23 26.79
C GLU A 282 -9.72 -14.09 26.09
N MET A 283 -10.49 -13.32 26.85
CA MET A 283 -11.22 -12.15 26.36
C MET A 283 -10.24 -11.12 25.78
N PRO A 284 -10.38 -10.76 24.50
CA PRO A 284 -9.47 -9.82 23.88
C PRO A 284 -9.72 -8.37 24.36
N ASP A 285 -8.63 -7.62 24.48
CA ASP A 285 -8.67 -6.17 24.55
C ASP A 285 -8.48 -5.55 23.14
N TYR A 286 -8.41 -4.23 23.05
CA TYR A 286 -8.21 -3.54 21.78
C TYR A 286 -6.85 -3.88 21.11
N GLY A 287 -5.90 -4.42 21.86
CA GLY A 287 -4.56 -4.75 21.35
C GLY A 287 -4.57 -5.76 20.22
N ILE A 288 -5.58 -6.67 20.18
CA ILE A 288 -5.73 -7.63 19.07
C ILE A 288 -6.01 -6.95 17.72
N LEU A 289 -6.61 -5.77 17.74
CA LEU A 289 -6.95 -4.99 16.55
C LEU A 289 -6.06 -3.75 16.39
N ARG A 290 -4.97 -3.63 17.16
CA ARG A 290 -4.16 -2.42 17.26
C ARG A 290 -3.75 -1.86 15.92
N ASP A 291 -3.23 -2.69 15.02
CA ASP A 291 -2.75 -2.24 13.71
C ASP A 291 -3.90 -1.67 12.86
N TYR A 292 -5.09 -2.29 12.93
CA TYR A 292 -6.28 -1.78 12.26
C TYR A 292 -6.79 -0.47 12.88
N LEU A 293 -6.71 -0.33 14.20
CA LEU A 293 -7.10 0.89 14.90
C LEU A 293 -6.17 2.05 14.59
N ILE A 294 -4.87 1.78 14.48
CA ILE A 294 -3.86 2.73 13.96
C ILE A 294 -4.21 3.12 12.52
N GLU A 295 -4.48 2.15 11.65
CA GLU A 295 -4.86 2.40 10.26
C GLU A 295 -6.11 3.29 10.14
N ILE A 296 -7.09 3.14 11.03
CA ILE A 296 -8.29 3.99 11.05
C ILE A 296 -7.96 5.39 11.57
N TYR A 297 -7.35 5.49 12.74
CA TYR A 297 -7.22 6.74 13.48
C TYR A 297 -6.09 7.63 12.97
N GLU A 298 -4.97 7.03 12.55
CA GLU A 298 -3.77 7.74 12.10
C GLU A 298 -3.70 7.88 10.57
N SER A 299 -4.73 7.39 9.84
CA SER A 299 -4.74 7.46 8.37
C SER A 299 -4.71 8.92 7.89
N ASN A 300 -4.07 9.15 6.73
CA ASN A 300 -4.08 10.42 6.02
C ASN A 300 -5.50 10.86 5.58
N PHE A 301 -6.47 9.97 5.64
CA PHE A 301 -7.88 10.23 5.32
C PHE A 301 -8.71 10.66 6.52
N MET A 302 -8.10 10.81 7.70
CA MET A 302 -8.72 11.32 8.92
C MET A 302 -8.27 12.77 9.15
N THR A 303 -9.20 13.71 9.17
CA THR A 303 -8.90 15.12 9.46
C THR A 303 -8.69 15.35 10.95
N GLU A 304 -8.05 16.47 11.32
CA GLU A 304 -7.90 16.85 12.74
C GLU A 304 -9.23 17.10 13.44
N ASP A 305 -10.23 17.63 12.71
CA ASP A 305 -11.58 17.84 13.24
C ASP A 305 -12.26 16.49 13.55
N GLU A 306 -12.09 15.50 12.68
CA GLU A 306 -12.57 14.15 12.92
C GLU A 306 -11.87 13.47 14.10
N ARG A 307 -10.54 13.60 14.23
CA ARG A 307 -9.80 13.09 15.39
C ARG A 307 -10.23 13.76 16.68
N SER A 308 -10.43 15.08 16.65
CA SER A 308 -10.90 15.83 17.81
C SER A 308 -12.30 15.40 18.23
N ALA A 309 -13.21 15.19 17.29
CA ALA A 309 -14.55 14.70 17.54
C ALA A 309 -14.54 13.28 18.13
N LEU A 310 -13.72 12.38 17.59
CA LEU A 310 -13.53 11.02 18.15
C LEU A 310 -12.98 11.06 19.59
N LYS A 311 -12.03 11.94 19.89
CA LYS A 311 -11.50 12.13 21.25
C LYS A 311 -12.57 12.60 22.24
N LEU A 312 -13.48 13.46 21.83
CA LEU A 312 -14.61 13.89 22.67
C LEU A 312 -15.58 12.72 22.93
N LEU A 313 -15.97 12.02 21.86
CA LEU A 313 -16.89 10.89 21.95
C LEU A 313 -16.31 9.72 22.76
N SER A 314 -15.00 9.42 22.63
CA SER A 314 -14.34 8.36 23.40
C SER A 314 -14.34 8.62 24.91
N LYS A 315 -14.40 9.89 25.34
CA LYS A 315 -14.55 10.30 26.73
C LYS A 315 -15.99 10.28 27.23
N GLY A 316 -16.94 9.80 26.40
CA GLY A 316 -18.36 9.74 26.74
C GLY A 316 -19.07 11.09 26.69
N VAL A 317 -18.49 12.09 26.02
CA VAL A 317 -19.15 13.40 25.79
C VAL A 317 -20.33 13.17 24.86
N LYS A 318 -21.52 13.54 25.31
CA LYS A 318 -22.74 13.46 24.49
C LYS A 318 -22.82 14.65 23.55
N ILE A 319 -22.91 14.35 22.27
CA ILE A 319 -23.01 15.33 21.21
C ILE A 319 -24.37 15.18 20.55
N SER A 320 -25.16 16.27 20.52
CA SER A 320 -26.47 16.33 19.86
C SER A 320 -26.41 17.19 18.60
N GLU A 321 -27.44 17.10 17.76
CA GLU A 321 -27.52 17.86 16.49
C GLU A 321 -27.44 19.38 16.67
N GLU A 322 -27.80 19.92 17.85
CA GLU A 322 -27.77 21.36 18.09
C GLU A 322 -26.36 21.96 18.19
N LYS A 323 -25.35 21.15 18.50
CA LYS A 323 -23.95 21.58 18.64
C LYS A 323 -23.01 20.54 18.07
N LEU A 324 -23.04 20.35 16.76
CA LEU A 324 -22.16 19.41 16.08
C LEU A 324 -20.75 20.00 15.95
N PRO A 325 -19.72 19.35 16.52
CA PRO A 325 -18.33 19.64 16.16
C PRO A 325 -18.08 19.35 14.68
N ASP A 326 -17.18 20.11 14.09
CA ASP A 326 -16.70 19.81 12.76
C ASP A 326 -16.16 18.37 12.70
N GLY A 327 -16.40 17.67 11.62
CA GLY A 327 -15.99 16.27 11.44
C GLY A 327 -17.00 15.20 11.89
N ILE A 328 -17.98 15.48 12.76
CA ILE A 328 -18.97 14.46 13.20
C ILE A 328 -19.75 13.87 12.03
N ILE A 329 -20.23 14.71 11.11
CA ILE A 329 -20.98 14.24 9.93
C ILE A 329 -20.09 13.38 9.02
N ALA A 330 -18.82 13.75 8.88
CA ALA A 330 -17.88 12.93 8.12
C ALA A 330 -17.64 11.57 8.79
N LEU A 331 -17.49 11.54 10.11
CA LEU A 331 -17.35 10.29 10.88
C LEU A 331 -18.61 9.41 10.80
N TYR A 332 -19.79 10.05 10.86
CA TYR A 332 -21.06 9.35 10.66
C TYR A 332 -21.13 8.73 9.26
N ASN A 333 -20.78 9.48 8.22
CA ASN A 333 -20.74 8.96 6.85
C ASN A 333 -19.72 7.82 6.69
N LYS A 334 -18.61 7.85 7.40
CA LYS A 334 -17.62 6.76 7.45
C LYS A 334 -18.13 5.51 8.20
N GLY A 335 -19.23 5.62 8.95
CA GLY A 335 -19.76 4.55 9.79
C GLY A 335 -18.99 4.33 11.10
N LEU A 336 -18.08 5.23 11.47
CA LEU A 336 -17.31 5.16 12.72
C LEU A 336 -18.11 5.69 13.92
N VAL A 337 -19.12 6.49 13.65
CA VAL A 337 -20.04 7.10 14.63
C VAL A 337 -21.47 6.79 14.21
N GLU A 338 -22.28 6.45 15.18
CA GLU A 338 -23.71 6.16 15.01
C GLU A 338 -24.54 7.15 15.84
N ILE A 339 -25.85 7.20 15.56
CA ILE A 339 -26.81 8.02 16.28
C ILE A 339 -27.75 7.10 17.06
N ASN A 340 -27.87 7.32 18.36
CA ASN A 340 -28.81 6.58 19.18
C ASN A 340 -30.25 7.11 19.01
N PRO A 341 -31.28 6.41 19.52
CA PRO A 341 -32.69 6.85 19.44
C PRO A 341 -32.98 8.21 20.08
N LYS A 342 -32.04 8.76 20.87
CA LYS A 342 -32.16 10.09 21.50
C LYS A 342 -31.53 11.18 20.67
N GLY A 343 -31.01 10.87 19.46
CA GLY A 343 -30.31 11.82 18.60
C GLY A 343 -28.87 12.15 19.07
N GLU A 344 -28.28 11.34 19.96
CA GLU A 344 -26.91 11.54 20.43
C GLU A 344 -25.93 10.71 19.62
N TYR A 345 -24.82 11.32 19.20
CA TYR A 345 -23.75 10.63 18.49
C TYR A 345 -22.85 9.84 19.44
N TYR A 346 -22.43 8.65 19.04
CA TYR A 346 -21.55 7.78 19.83
C TYR A 346 -20.65 6.92 18.92
N ILE A 347 -19.51 6.46 19.46
CA ILE A 347 -18.63 5.50 18.77
C ILE A 347 -19.20 4.10 19.01
N ALA A 348 -19.73 3.46 17.97
CA ALA A 348 -20.23 2.07 18.08
C ALA A 348 -19.09 1.07 18.24
N PHE A 349 -17.96 1.30 17.61
CA PHE A 349 -16.75 0.47 17.69
C PHE A 349 -15.98 0.75 18.98
N HIS A 350 -16.35 0.09 20.09
CA HIS A 350 -15.79 0.37 21.40
C HIS A 350 -14.28 0.13 21.51
N PHE A 351 -13.71 -0.83 20.77
CA PHE A 351 -12.24 -0.98 20.73
C PHE A 351 -11.53 0.25 20.15
N LEU A 352 -12.16 0.96 19.23
CA LEU A 352 -11.63 2.25 18.76
C LEU A 352 -11.68 3.30 19.88
N ALA A 353 -12.77 3.36 20.63
CA ALA A 353 -12.87 4.26 21.78
C ALA A 353 -11.85 3.91 22.88
N ASP A 354 -11.69 2.61 23.20
CA ASP A 354 -10.70 2.10 24.17
C ASP A 354 -9.26 2.47 23.72
N TYR A 355 -8.94 2.29 22.43
CA TYR A 355 -7.66 2.68 21.86
C TYR A 355 -7.41 4.19 21.96
N ILE A 356 -8.37 5.03 21.53
CA ILE A 356 -8.26 6.49 21.60
C ILE A 356 -8.09 6.95 23.05
N ASN A 357 -8.81 6.35 24.01
CA ASN A 357 -8.66 6.66 25.41
C ASN A 357 -7.29 6.24 25.95
N ALA A 358 -6.77 5.07 25.54
CA ALA A 358 -5.45 4.60 25.95
C ALA A 358 -4.34 5.53 25.45
N ILE A 359 -4.35 5.92 24.17
CA ILE A 359 -3.38 6.87 23.63
C ILE A 359 -3.57 8.27 24.24
N SER A 360 -4.82 8.69 24.48
CA SER A 360 -5.13 10.00 25.10
C SER A 360 -4.76 10.02 26.60
N SER A 361 -4.91 8.92 27.32
CA SER A 361 -4.54 8.81 28.74
C SER A 361 -3.04 8.79 28.95
N ASN A 362 -2.29 8.18 28.03
CA ASN A 362 -0.84 8.28 28.00
C ASN A 362 -0.37 9.72 27.71
N ILE A 363 -1.21 10.54 27.05
CA ILE A 363 -0.93 11.95 26.75
C ILE A 363 -1.24 12.88 27.94
N VAL A 364 -2.19 12.53 28.83
CA VAL A 364 -2.61 13.38 29.96
C VAL A 364 -1.64 13.30 31.15
N LEU A 365 -0.81 12.25 31.24
CA LEU A 365 0.21 12.10 32.29
C LEU A 365 1.62 12.58 31.89
N ALA A 366 1.84 12.86 30.60
CA ALA A 366 3.05 13.48 30.11
C ALA A 366 2.66 14.74 29.35
N THR A 367 3.34 15.85 29.58
CA THR A 367 3.27 16.99 28.67
C THR A 367 3.67 16.52 27.28
N SER A 368 3.20 17.17 26.20
CA SER A 368 3.59 16.80 24.83
C SER A 368 5.11 16.62 24.69
N SER A 369 5.87 17.45 25.40
CA SER A 369 7.31 17.39 25.51
C SER A 369 7.85 16.08 26.13
N ASP A 370 7.16 15.48 27.08
CA ASP A 370 7.60 14.25 27.74
C ASP A 370 7.33 12.99 26.89
N ILE A 371 6.31 13.03 26.05
CA ILE A 371 5.98 11.94 25.11
C ILE A 371 6.98 11.94 23.97
N GLU A 372 7.18 13.07 23.34
CA GLU A 372 8.18 13.26 22.29
C GLU A 372 9.57 12.89 22.78
N LYS A 373 9.89 13.22 24.04
CA LYS A 373 11.13 12.81 24.67
C LYS A 373 11.24 11.29 24.80
N LYS A 374 10.17 10.63 25.25
CA LYS A 374 10.16 9.16 25.44
C LYS A 374 10.25 8.44 24.09
N GLU A 375 9.52 8.90 23.07
CA GLU A 375 9.58 8.34 21.71
C GLU A 375 10.98 8.52 21.11
N ARG A 376 11.54 9.69 21.21
CA ARG A 376 12.88 10.01 20.73
C ARG A 376 13.95 9.16 21.42
N ASP A 377 13.86 9.02 22.75
CA ASP A 377 14.80 8.22 23.53
C ASP A 377 14.73 6.74 23.13
N ILE A 378 13.52 6.19 22.93
CA ILE A 378 13.31 4.82 22.44
C ILE A 378 13.90 4.64 21.04
N LEU A 379 13.62 5.54 20.11
CA LEU A 379 14.14 5.48 18.74
C LEU A 379 15.68 5.52 18.73
N VAL A 380 16.29 6.40 19.50
CA VAL A 380 17.75 6.49 19.58
C VAL A 380 18.35 5.22 20.20
N ASP A 381 17.74 4.65 21.24
CA ASP A 381 18.18 3.40 21.83
C ASP A 381 18.06 2.21 20.87
N GLU A 382 17.00 2.17 20.04
CA GLU A 382 16.87 1.20 18.97
C GLU A 382 17.93 1.37 17.88
N ILE A 383 18.23 2.61 17.47
CA ILE A 383 19.29 2.92 16.50
C ILE A 383 20.66 2.44 17.02
N VAL A 384 20.97 2.66 18.30
CA VAL A 384 22.20 2.14 18.93
C VAL A 384 22.27 0.62 18.85
N ARG A 385 21.17 -0.08 19.18
CA ARG A 385 21.09 -1.55 19.11
C ARG A 385 21.25 -2.06 17.68
N LEU A 386 20.59 -1.42 16.72
CA LEU A 386 20.67 -1.80 15.30
C LEU A 386 22.07 -1.59 14.74
N ARG A 387 22.74 -0.47 15.03
CA ARG A 387 24.15 -0.26 14.65
C ARG A 387 25.04 -1.38 15.18
N SER A 388 24.94 -1.69 16.47
CA SER A 388 25.71 -2.79 17.09
C SER A 388 25.39 -4.16 16.47
N ALA A 389 24.14 -4.42 16.09
CA ALA A 389 23.74 -5.65 15.41
C ALA A 389 24.33 -5.73 13.98
N ILE A 390 24.33 -4.61 13.26
CA ILE A 390 24.93 -4.50 11.92
C ILE A 390 26.43 -4.78 12.00
N ASP A 391 27.16 -4.12 12.89
CA ASP A 391 28.60 -4.34 13.04
C ASP A 391 28.95 -5.79 13.35
N LYS A 392 28.12 -6.47 14.13
CA LYS A 392 28.30 -7.91 14.43
C LYS A 392 27.95 -8.83 13.24
N SER A 393 27.03 -8.40 12.38
CA SER A 393 26.55 -9.22 11.25
C SER A 393 27.43 -9.12 10.01
N TYR A 394 28.31 -8.14 9.92
CA TYR A 394 29.31 -7.97 8.86
C TYR A 394 30.70 -8.39 9.36
N LYS A 395 30.98 -9.71 9.34
CA LYS A 395 32.20 -10.32 9.92
C LYS A 395 33.53 -9.86 9.32
N SER A 396 33.53 -9.40 8.09
CA SER A 396 34.76 -9.00 7.37
C SER A 396 35.18 -7.55 7.58
N PHE A 397 34.26 -6.71 8.01
CA PHE A 397 34.49 -5.29 8.31
C PHE A 397 33.32 -4.72 9.13
N SER A 398 33.60 -3.76 10.00
CA SER A 398 32.55 -3.03 10.71
C SER A 398 32.07 -1.87 9.84
N PRO A 399 30.78 -1.81 9.43
CA PRO A 399 30.25 -0.67 8.68
C PRO A 399 30.38 0.65 9.44
N PHE A 400 30.26 0.60 10.77
CA PHE A 400 30.40 1.77 11.63
C PHE A 400 31.54 1.56 12.63
N GLU A 401 32.55 2.41 12.60
CA GLU A 401 33.57 2.44 13.67
C GLU A 401 33.09 3.34 14.80
N SER A 402 33.11 2.80 16.01
CA SER A 402 32.85 3.59 17.22
C SER A 402 33.97 4.60 17.43
N THR A 403 33.62 5.87 17.46
CA THR A 403 34.54 6.95 17.81
C THR A 403 34.38 7.30 19.30
N HIS A 404 35.38 7.98 19.90
CA HIS A 404 35.27 8.44 21.28
C HIS A 404 34.07 9.36 21.52
N ASP A 405 33.58 10.01 20.49
CA ASP A 405 32.48 10.98 20.55
C ASP A 405 31.08 10.37 20.29
N ASP A 406 30.99 9.10 19.89
CA ASP A 406 29.70 8.45 19.57
C ASP A 406 28.67 8.59 20.70
N THR A 407 29.07 8.44 21.95
CA THR A 407 28.19 8.61 23.12
C THR A 407 27.64 10.03 23.21
N THR A 408 28.46 11.03 22.93
CA THR A 408 28.07 12.44 22.93
C THR A 408 27.11 12.72 21.79
N ASP A 409 27.37 12.20 20.59
CA ASP A 409 26.50 12.38 19.42
C ASP A 409 25.16 11.65 19.59
N PHE A 410 25.11 10.43 20.14
CA PHE A 410 23.84 9.78 20.49
C PHE A 410 23.06 10.55 21.56
N ASN A 411 23.72 11.12 22.55
CA ASN A 411 23.06 11.97 23.54
C ASN A 411 22.51 13.27 22.90
N ASN A 412 23.19 13.82 21.90
CA ASN A 412 22.68 14.95 21.14
C ASN A 412 21.43 14.56 20.30
N LEU A 413 21.36 13.35 19.74
CA LEU A 413 20.14 12.89 19.05
C LEU A 413 18.93 12.82 19.99
N LYS A 414 19.15 12.60 21.30
CA LYS A 414 18.11 12.57 22.33
C LYS A 414 17.67 13.97 22.79
N LYS A 415 18.43 15.02 22.52
CA LYS A 415 18.04 16.39 22.86
C LYS A 415 16.90 16.86 21.95
N PRO A 416 15.85 17.49 22.50
CA PRO A 416 14.76 17.99 21.68
C PRO A 416 15.19 19.15 20.80
N CYS A 417 14.73 19.18 19.57
CA CYS A 417 14.89 20.28 18.64
C CYS A 417 13.68 21.20 18.74
N TYR A 418 13.85 22.43 19.17
CA TYR A 418 12.78 23.44 19.24
C TYR A 418 13.09 24.68 18.40
N ASP A 419 14.30 24.74 17.82
CA ASP A 419 14.79 25.87 17.05
C ASP A 419 15.84 25.42 16.02
N GLU A 420 16.30 26.35 15.20
CA GLU A 420 17.34 26.12 14.18
C GLU A 420 18.65 25.61 14.79
N SER A 421 19.04 26.12 15.96
CA SER A 421 20.27 25.70 16.64
C SER A 421 20.21 24.26 17.10
N GLY A 422 19.05 23.82 17.63
CA GLY A 422 18.79 22.45 18.01
C GLY A 422 18.81 21.51 16.80
N LEU A 423 18.16 21.91 15.71
CA LEU A 423 18.16 21.14 14.46
C LEU A 423 19.56 21.02 13.85
N PHE A 424 20.36 22.09 13.89
CA PHE A 424 21.75 22.07 13.43
C PHE A 424 22.61 21.09 14.26
N ALA A 425 22.49 21.14 15.59
CA ALA A 425 23.23 20.23 16.48
C ALA A 425 22.81 18.76 16.22
N PHE A 426 21.51 18.49 16.03
CA PHE A 426 20.98 17.19 15.67
C PHE A 426 21.51 16.70 14.32
N ALA A 427 21.39 17.51 13.27
CA ALA A 427 21.86 17.18 11.92
C ALA A 427 23.37 16.91 11.88
N THR A 428 24.14 17.68 12.65
CA THR A 428 25.59 17.50 12.75
C THR A 428 25.95 16.18 13.44
N SER A 429 25.29 15.84 14.55
CA SER A 429 25.51 14.56 15.25
C SER A 429 25.07 13.35 14.40
N LEU A 430 23.94 13.47 13.70
CA LEU A 430 23.49 12.44 12.76
C LEU A 430 24.49 12.23 11.62
N TYR A 431 25.01 13.31 11.04
CA TYR A 431 26.02 13.26 9.98
C TYR A 431 27.30 12.56 10.47
N LYS A 432 27.78 12.86 11.67
CA LYS A 432 28.93 12.19 12.26
C LYS A 432 28.69 10.71 12.48
N LEU A 433 27.57 10.35 13.11
CA LEU A 433 27.23 8.96 13.41
C LEU A 433 27.04 8.09 12.16
N TYR A 434 26.42 8.61 11.12
CA TYR A 434 26.14 7.82 9.91
C TYR A 434 27.24 7.98 8.87
N TYR A 435 27.53 9.20 8.43
CA TYR A 435 28.40 9.43 7.29
C TYR A 435 29.90 9.40 7.67
N GLU A 436 30.31 10.10 8.70
CA GLU A 436 31.71 10.07 9.15
C GLU A 436 32.05 8.74 9.82
N GLY A 437 31.17 8.23 10.69
CA GLY A 437 31.30 6.94 11.35
C GLY A 437 31.42 5.75 10.39
N SER A 438 30.93 5.88 9.16
CA SER A 438 31.09 4.89 8.10
C SER A 438 32.28 5.18 7.16
N GLY A 439 33.22 6.05 7.56
CA GLY A 439 34.38 6.44 6.74
C GLY A 439 33.96 7.20 5.47
N LYS A 440 33.09 8.17 5.61
CA LYS A 440 32.45 8.93 4.51
C LYS A 440 31.72 8.02 3.53
N GLY A 441 30.96 7.06 4.08
CA GLY A 441 30.20 6.07 3.33
C GLY A 441 31.01 4.90 2.77
N LYS A 442 32.33 4.93 2.79
CA LYS A 442 33.18 3.90 2.15
C LYS A 442 33.04 2.51 2.74
N ARG A 443 32.63 2.41 4.03
CA ARG A 443 32.40 1.15 4.72
C ARG A 443 30.94 0.71 4.71
N LEU A 444 30.03 1.48 4.10
CA LEU A 444 28.64 1.07 3.97
C LEU A 444 28.51 -0.07 2.93
N PRO A 445 27.57 -1.00 3.13
CA PRO A 445 27.29 -2.03 2.16
C PRO A 445 26.86 -1.45 0.81
N VAL A 446 27.05 -2.21 -0.26
CA VAL A 446 26.61 -1.82 -1.61
C VAL A 446 25.13 -1.48 -1.60
N GLY A 447 24.76 -0.34 -2.20
CA GLY A 447 23.40 0.20 -2.22
C GLY A 447 23.06 1.18 -1.09
N PHE A 448 23.99 1.39 -0.10
CA PHE A 448 23.80 2.35 0.98
C PHE A 448 24.79 3.53 0.93
N HIS A 449 25.80 3.44 0.06
CA HIS A 449 26.87 4.42 -0.02
C HIS A 449 26.40 5.82 -0.47
N ASP A 450 25.50 5.89 -1.45
CA ASP A 450 24.98 7.15 -2.01
C ASP A 450 23.48 7.05 -2.32
N ASN A 451 22.73 6.43 -1.41
CA ASN A 451 21.28 6.31 -1.51
C ASN A 451 20.57 7.60 -1.06
N LYS A 452 19.24 7.61 -1.14
CA LYS A 452 18.42 8.76 -0.76
C LYS A 452 18.67 9.21 0.68
N PHE A 453 18.79 8.28 1.64
CA PHE A 453 19.02 8.62 3.05
C PHE A 453 20.40 9.27 3.26
N SER A 454 21.45 8.71 2.68
CA SER A 454 22.80 9.28 2.72
C SER A 454 22.87 10.70 2.13
N ARG A 455 22.16 10.94 1.03
CA ARG A 455 22.03 12.26 0.41
C ARG A 455 21.28 13.23 1.30
N MET A 456 20.12 12.80 1.85
CA MET A 456 19.30 13.61 2.76
C MET A 456 20.11 14.11 3.97
N ILE A 457 20.87 13.24 4.65
CA ILE A 457 21.70 13.64 5.81
C ILE A 457 22.71 14.73 5.43
N ARG A 458 23.37 14.59 4.28
CA ARG A 458 24.34 15.58 3.80
C ARG A 458 23.67 16.92 3.51
N VAL A 459 22.53 16.89 2.84
CA VAL A 459 21.75 18.08 2.50
C VAL A 459 21.20 18.77 3.76
N LEU A 460 20.60 18.01 4.67
CA LEU A 460 20.04 18.55 5.91
C LEU A 460 21.11 19.29 6.72
N ARG A 461 22.32 18.70 6.88
CA ARG A 461 23.43 19.39 7.52
C ARG A 461 23.84 20.67 6.79
N HIS A 462 23.99 20.63 5.45
CA HIS A 462 24.41 21.81 4.68
C HIS A 462 23.40 22.94 4.75
N LYS A 463 22.09 22.64 4.68
CA LYS A 463 21.03 23.65 4.78
C LYS A 463 20.94 24.29 6.16
N CYS A 464 21.27 23.54 7.22
CA CYS A 464 21.38 24.10 8.57
C CYS A 464 22.62 24.99 8.75
N ASP A 465 23.70 24.76 7.98
CA ASP A 465 24.99 25.46 8.10
C ASP A 465 25.07 26.74 7.23
N HIS A 466 24.39 26.72 6.07
CA HIS A 466 24.45 27.81 5.07
C HIS A 466 23.05 28.07 4.46
N GLN A 467 22.45 29.20 4.77
CA GLN A 467 21.14 29.63 4.26
C GLN A 467 21.05 29.76 2.71
N ASN A 468 22.15 29.69 1.98
CA ASN A 468 22.23 29.93 0.53
C ASN A 468 22.97 28.85 -0.28
N CYS A 469 23.09 27.62 0.20
CA CYS A 469 23.69 26.55 -0.62
C CYS A 469 22.65 25.91 -1.53
N GLN A 470 22.74 26.21 -2.83
CA GLN A 470 22.20 25.32 -3.86
C GLN A 470 23.02 24.01 -3.79
N SER A 471 22.42 22.96 -3.27
CA SER A 471 23.04 21.63 -3.31
C SER A 471 22.47 20.89 -4.50
N ASP A 472 23.30 20.54 -5.46
CA ASP A 472 22.97 19.68 -6.61
C ASP A 472 22.55 18.26 -6.21
N LEU A 473 22.45 17.98 -4.92
CA LEU A 473 22.22 16.63 -4.38
C LEU A 473 20.74 16.31 -4.13
N MET A 474 19.93 17.31 -3.78
CA MET A 474 18.51 17.16 -3.45
C MET A 474 17.87 18.55 -3.37
N ASP A 475 16.72 18.75 -3.99
CA ASP A 475 15.97 19.99 -3.89
C ASP A 475 15.08 20.05 -2.63
N ASP A 476 14.44 21.19 -2.42
CA ASP A 476 13.58 21.38 -1.23
C ASP A 476 12.32 20.52 -1.27
N GLU A 477 11.76 20.25 -2.44
CA GLU A 477 10.56 19.43 -2.60
C GLU A 477 10.87 17.95 -2.29
N GLU A 478 12.00 17.43 -2.78
CA GLU A 478 12.45 16.07 -2.48
C GLU A 478 12.76 15.91 -0.99
N LEU A 479 13.44 16.90 -0.38
CA LEU A 479 13.73 16.91 1.05
C LEU A 479 12.44 16.97 1.88
N TYR A 480 11.48 17.82 1.48
CA TYR A 480 10.17 17.93 2.10
C TYR A 480 9.39 16.60 2.04
N ALA A 481 9.37 15.96 0.87
CA ALA A 481 8.71 14.68 0.69
C ALA A 481 9.33 13.56 1.56
N MET A 482 10.67 13.54 1.68
CA MET A 482 11.37 12.55 2.51
C MET A 482 11.15 12.74 4.00
N ILE A 483 11.11 13.99 4.48
CA ILE A 483 10.93 14.31 5.90
C ILE A 483 9.46 14.41 6.30
N ASN A 484 8.56 14.14 5.37
CA ASN A 484 7.12 13.99 5.60
C ASN A 484 6.46 15.23 6.24
N ASN A 485 6.37 16.32 5.48
CA ASN A 485 5.65 17.57 5.81
C ASN A 485 6.26 18.44 6.94
N GLY A 486 7.50 18.21 7.34
CA GLY A 486 8.13 19.01 8.39
C GLY A 486 9.14 20.05 7.90
N TYR A 487 9.53 20.02 6.61
CA TYR A 487 10.60 20.86 6.10
C TYR A 487 10.12 21.78 4.96
N PRO A 488 10.52 23.09 4.89
CA PRO A 488 11.28 23.84 5.91
C PRO A 488 10.46 24.11 7.18
N PRO A 489 11.10 24.20 8.36
CA PRO A 489 10.39 24.43 9.61
C PRO A 489 9.83 25.87 9.66
N ILE A 490 8.55 26.00 9.97
CA ILE A 490 7.86 27.30 10.10
C ILE A 490 7.30 27.53 11.50
N SER A 491 7.40 26.56 12.40
CA SER A 491 7.01 26.65 13.80
C SER A 491 7.88 25.76 14.68
N ASN A 492 7.87 25.99 16.01
CA ASN A 492 8.66 25.18 16.94
C ASN A 492 8.32 23.69 16.91
N ASP A 493 7.05 23.35 16.69
CA ASP A 493 6.60 21.95 16.59
C ASP A 493 7.17 21.26 15.34
N HIS A 494 7.46 22.00 14.28
CA HIS A 494 8.06 21.46 13.07
C HIS A 494 9.50 20.98 13.30
N PHE A 495 10.28 21.62 14.16
CA PHE A 495 11.64 21.16 14.48
C PHE A 495 11.64 19.79 15.16
N SER A 496 10.73 19.59 16.12
CA SER A 496 10.56 18.28 16.78
C SER A 496 10.07 17.22 15.81
N ASN A 497 9.13 17.53 14.93
CA ASN A 497 8.62 16.63 13.91
C ASN A 497 9.72 16.22 12.90
N ILE A 498 10.54 17.16 12.44
CA ILE A 498 11.71 16.86 11.59
C ILE A 498 12.64 15.87 12.29
N GLN A 499 12.96 16.11 13.57
CA GLN A 499 13.84 15.24 14.35
C GLN A 499 13.28 13.81 14.42
N LEU A 500 12.00 13.63 14.79
CA LEU A 500 11.37 12.31 14.90
C LEU A 500 11.32 11.60 13.56
N ASN A 501 10.91 12.27 12.50
CA ASN A 501 10.82 11.69 11.17
C ASN A 501 12.20 11.25 10.64
N VAL A 502 13.23 12.05 10.86
CA VAL A 502 14.60 11.70 10.47
C VAL A 502 15.16 10.53 11.29
N LEU A 503 14.82 10.42 12.57
CA LEU A 503 15.17 9.25 13.39
C LEU A 503 14.47 7.98 12.92
N LEU A 504 13.20 8.05 12.52
CA LEU A 504 12.47 6.93 11.92
C LEU A 504 13.13 6.47 10.61
N LEU A 505 13.46 7.41 9.72
CA LEU A 505 14.17 7.11 8.48
C LEU A 505 15.54 6.47 8.75
N PHE A 506 16.26 6.91 9.79
CA PHE A 506 17.54 6.32 10.19
C PHE A 506 17.37 4.88 10.69
N LYS A 507 16.37 4.63 11.53
CA LYS A 507 16.03 3.27 11.97
C LYS A 507 15.71 2.35 10.78
N ASP A 508 14.87 2.81 9.84
CA ASP A 508 14.49 2.03 8.65
C ASP A 508 15.70 1.72 7.76
N GLU A 509 16.60 2.68 7.58
CA GLU A 509 17.86 2.50 6.86
C GLU A 509 18.73 1.39 7.50
N LEU A 510 18.86 1.42 8.83
CA LEU A 510 19.62 0.40 9.56
C LEU A 510 18.95 -0.99 9.50
N LEU A 511 17.61 -1.06 9.55
CA LEU A 511 16.87 -2.31 9.37
C LEU A 511 17.11 -2.91 7.98
N GLN A 512 17.06 -2.11 6.92
CA GLN A 512 17.37 -2.56 5.57
C GLN A 512 18.82 -3.06 5.44
N MET A 513 19.79 -2.39 6.08
CA MET A 513 21.17 -2.88 6.13
C MET A 513 21.28 -4.23 6.83
N LEU A 514 20.58 -4.40 7.95
CA LEU A 514 20.60 -5.64 8.70
C LEU A 514 19.94 -6.79 7.92
N GLU A 515 18.86 -6.53 7.18
CA GLU A 515 18.21 -7.50 6.32
C GLU A 515 19.08 -7.97 5.16
N LYS A 516 19.86 -7.06 4.59
CA LYS A 516 20.81 -7.36 3.51
C LYS A 516 22.15 -7.92 4.02
N SER A 517 22.31 -8.10 5.34
CA SER A 517 23.55 -8.60 5.93
C SER A 517 23.86 -10.05 5.56
N PRO A 518 25.15 -10.42 5.43
CA PRO A 518 25.55 -11.79 5.06
C PRO A 518 25.04 -12.87 6.01
N GLU A 519 24.91 -12.58 7.30
CA GLU A 519 24.43 -13.53 8.30
C GLU A 519 22.93 -13.85 8.17
N LYS A 520 22.08 -12.88 7.82
CA LYS A 520 20.66 -13.16 7.57
C LYS A 520 20.43 -13.93 6.29
N LYS A 521 21.23 -13.67 5.24
CA LYS A 521 21.18 -14.47 4.00
C LYS A 521 21.58 -15.92 4.24
N GLN A 522 22.48 -16.21 5.19
CA GLN A 522 22.84 -17.59 5.56
C GLN A 522 21.76 -18.30 6.40
N LYS A 523 20.96 -17.57 7.21
CA LYS A 523 19.86 -18.16 8.00
C LYS A 523 18.63 -18.55 7.16
N ILE A 524 18.42 -17.91 6.02
CA ILE A 524 17.31 -18.21 5.08
C ILE A 524 17.65 -19.42 4.20
N MET A 525 18.94 -19.74 4.00
CA MET A 525 19.38 -20.99 3.39
C MET A 525 19.42 -22.10 4.45
N ARG A 526 18.31 -22.86 4.59
CA ARG A 526 18.34 -24.14 5.30
C ARG A 526 19.40 -25.02 4.66
N PRO A 527 20.33 -25.62 5.40
CA PRO A 527 21.29 -26.55 4.81
C PRO A 527 20.51 -27.77 4.30
N SER A 528 20.60 -28.03 3.01
CA SER A 528 20.24 -29.32 2.44
C SER A 528 21.13 -30.40 3.06
N PRO A 529 20.60 -31.58 3.41
CA PRO A 529 21.36 -32.61 4.14
C PRO A 529 22.39 -33.39 3.30
N PHE A 530 22.81 -32.85 2.16
CA PHE A 530 23.87 -33.49 1.35
C PHE A 530 25.04 -32.52 1.19
N SER A 531 26.10 -32.77 2.00
CA SER A 531 27.42 -32.19 1.81
C SER A 531 28.08 -32.79 0.58
N ILE A 532 27.88 -32.16 -0.59
CA ILE A 532 28.74 -32.40 -1.75
C ILE A 532 29.82 -31.32 -1.69
N GLN A 533 31.10 -31.74 -1.66
CA GLN A 533 32.23 -30.80 -1.79
C GLN A 533 32.06 -30.00 -3.08
N PRO A 534 32.30 -28.67 -3.06
CA PRO A 534 32.17 -27.87 -4.27
C PRO A 534 33.12 -28.39 -5.34
N LYS A 535 32.59 -28.83 -6.46
CA LYS A 535 33.39 -29.05 -7.67
C LYS A 535 33.96 -27.71 -8.08
N GLN A 536 35.28 -27.63 -8.25
CA GLN A 536 35.94 -26.43 -8.77
C GLN A 536 35.59 -26.27 -10.26
N LEU A 537 35.48 -24.99 -10.70
CA LEU A 537 35.41 -24.68 -12.12
C LEU A 537 36.67 -25.19 -12.84
N GLU A 538 36.51 -25.72 -14.04
CA GLU A 538 37.60 -26.15 -14.89
C GLU A 538 37.70 -25.21 -16.10
N ASP A 539 38.92 -24.80 -16.43
CA ASP A 539 39.19 -23.85 -17.51
C ASP A 539 38.74 -24.42 -18.87
N GLY A 540 38.01 -23.63 -19.64
CA GLY A 540 37.49 -24.03 -20.95
C GLY A 540 36.28 -24.95 -20.92
N LYS A 541 35.67 -25.22 -19.76
CA LYS A 541 34.41 -25.96 -19.66
C LYS A 541 33.20 -25.07 -19.60
N GLU A 542 32.10 -25.56 -20.15
CA GLU A 542 30.80 -24.91 -20.15
C GLU A 542 30.01 -25.18 -18.88
N TYR A 543 29.36 -24.18 -18.37
CA TYR A 543 28.57 -24.19 -17.12
C TYR A 543 27.27 -23.38 -17.28
N GLU A 544 26.31 -23.72 -16.45
CA GLU A 544 25.06 -22.99 -16.34
C GLU A 544 25.17 -21.86 -15.30
N GLY A 545 24.54 -20.73 -15.59
CA GLY A 545 24.49 -19.58 -14.68
C GLY A 545 23.26 -18.72 -14.90
N ILE A 546 23.10 -17.72 -14.03
CA ILE A 546 22.03 -16.72 -14.11
C ILE A 546 22.67 -15.33 -14.17
N ILE A 547 22.20 -14.48 -15.05
CA ILE A 547 22.63 -13.08 -15.13
C ILE A 547 22.12 -12.35 -13.88
N VAL A 548 23.02 -11.78 -13.09
CA VAL A 548 22.69 -11.10 -11.82
C VAL A 548 23.01 -9.62 -11.79
N ASP A 549 23.68 -9.10 -12.82
CA ASP A 549 24.02 -7.68 -12.93
C ASP A 549 24.30 -7.32 -14.38
N MET A 550 23.57 -6.40 -14.95
CA MET A 550 23.73 -5.92 -16.33
C MET A 550 24.71 -4.75 -16.46
N GLY A 551 25.29 -4.30 -15.34
CA GLY A 551 26.08 -3.07 -15.31
C GLY A 551 25.21 -1.81 -15.43
N ASN A 552 25.85 -0.64 -15.43
CA ASN A 552 25.18 0.64 -15.64
C ASN A 552 25.83 1.39 -16.83
N GLN A 553 25.27 2.54 -17.22
CA GLN A 553 25.73 3.37 -18.34
C GLN A 553 27.23 3.74 -18.30
N TYR A 554 27.90 3.60 -17.15
CA TYR A 554 29.30 3.93 -16.92
C TYR A 554 30.19 2.72 -16.73
N ASN A 555 29.60 1.52 -16.50
CA ASN A 555 30.36 0.29 -16.25
C ASN A 555 29.55 -0.91 -16.78
N SER A 556 29.81 -1.27 -18.02
CA SER A 556 29.15 -2.38 -18.73
C SER A 556 29.72 -3.77 -18.32
N ILE A 557 29.87 -4.00 -17.01
CA ILE A 557 30.37 -5.27 -16.52
C ILE A 557 29.16 -6.17 -16.17
N LEU A 558 28.83 -7.06 -17.08
CA LEU A 558 27.87 -8.14 -16.85
C LEU A 558 28.43 -9.14 -15.85
N LYS A 559 27.56 -9.64 -14.95
CA LYS A 559 27.94 -10.67 -13.97
C LYS A 559 27.00 -11.86 -14.02
N ILE A 560 27.59 -13.06 -14.02
CA ILE A 560 26.88 -14.34 -13.96
C ILE A 560 27.10 -14.99 -12.61
N LYS A 561 26.04 -15.46 -12.00
CA LYS A 561 26.08 -16.30 -10.80
C LYS A 561 26.03 -17.78 -11.21
N CYS A 562 27.06 -18.53 -10.87
CA CYS A 562 27.13 -19.96 -11.02
C CYS A 562 27.23 -20.64 -9.65
N ASN A 563 26.57 -21.78 -9.47
CA ASN A 563 26.56 -22.50 -8.18
C ASN A 563 27.94 -23.10 -7.78
N LEU A 564 28.87 -23.13 -8.73
CA LEU A 564 30.24 -23.65 -8.50
C LEU A 564 31.24 -22.54 -8.20
N ALA A 565 30.87 -21.27 -8.37
CA ALA A 565 31.73 -20.14 -8.08
C ALA A 565 31.28 -19.41 -6.80
N PRO A 566 32.19 -19.09 -5.87
CA PRO A 566 31.84 -18.38 -4.63
C PRO A 566 31.43 -16.92 -4.86
N PHE A 567 31.77 -16.35 -6.02
CA PHE A 567 31.45 -14.97 -6.42
C PHE A 567 30.89 -14.94 -7.84
N PRO A 568 30.06 -13.93 -8.20
CA PRO A 568 29.66 -13.75 -9.58
C PRO A 568 30.85 -13.57 -10.52
N LEU A 569 30.81 -14.26 -11.65
CA LEU A 569 31.82 -14.18 -12.69
C LEU A 569 31.59 -12.96 -13.57
N ILE A 570 32.65 -12.28 -13.95
CA ILE A 570 32.60 -11.12 -14.85
C ILE A 570 32.60 -11.61 -16.30
N ILE A 571 31.74 -11.04 -17.13
CA ILE A 571 31.70 -11.30 -18.58
C ILE A 571 32.51 -10.22 -19.30
N ASN A 572 33.34 -10.64 -20.24
CA ASN A 572 34.24 -9.75 -20.97
C ASN A 572 33.68 -9.26 -22.31
N SER A 573 32.46 -9.63 -22.70
CA SER A 573 31.85 -9.27 -23.97
C SER A 573 30.47 -8.68 -23.78
N GLN A 574 30.19 -7.48 -24.33
CA GLN A 574 28.83 -6.99 -24.49
C GLN A 574 28.09 -7.89 -25.47
N ARG A 575 26.97 -8.46 -25.03
CA ARG A 575 25.95 -9.06 -25.90
C ARG A 575 24.63 -8.38 -25.67
N GLU A 576 23.92 -8.07 -26.75
CA GLU A 576 22.63 -7.36 -26.72
C GLU A 576 21.43 -8.26 -26.37
N ASP A 577 21.65 -9.59 -26.20
CA ASP A 577 20.59 -10.60 -26.21
C ASP A 577 20.31 -11.24 -24.84
N VAL A 578 20.90 -10.77 -23.77
CA VAL A 578 20.71 -11.34 -22.40
C VAL A 578 20.28 -10.25 -21.41
N TYR A 579 19.36 -10.61 -20.50
CA TYR A 579 18.79 -9.72 -19.50
C TYR A 579 19.02 -10.23 -18.08
N GLU A 580 18.79 -9.39 -17.08
CA GLU A 580 18.89 -9.77 -15.68
C GLU A 580 17.86 -10.87 -15.34
N ASN A 581 18.32 -11.93 -14.71
CA ASN A 581 17.64 -13.20 -14.39
C ASN A 581 17.54 -14.21 -15.54
N ASP A 582 18.11 -13.96 -16.71
CA ASP A 582 18.19 -14.98 -17.75
C ASP A 582 19.08 -16.16 -17.32
N GLU A 583 18.64 -17.36 -17.61
CA GLU A 583 19.46 -18.58 -17.52
C GLU A 583 20.34 -18.67 -18.76
N VAL A 584 21.64 -18.81 -18.53
CA VAL A 584 22.64 -18.80 -19.60
C VAL A 584 23.61 -19.97 -19.47
N LEU A 585 24.18 -20.38 -20.60
CA LEU A 585 25.37 -21.21 -20.68
C LEU A 585 26.58 -20.30 -20.88
N PHE A 586 27.70 -20.61 -20.27
CA PHE A 586 28.93 -19.86 -20.39
C PHE A 586 30.16 -20.76 -20.26
N THR A 587 31.24 -20.39 -20.92
CA THR A 587 32.52 -21.07 -20.76
C THR A 587 33.33 -20.40 -19.64
N ALA A 588 33.75 -21.17 -18.64
CA ALA A 588 34.61 -20.67 -17.57
C ALA A 588 36.05 -20.53 -18.03
N CYS A 589 36.59 -19.32 -17.87
CA CYS A 589 37.98 -18.99 -18.23
C CYS A 589 38.76 -18.49 -17.02
N SER A 590 39.91 -19.08 -16.77
CA SER A 590 40.86 -18.68 -15.74
C SER A 590 41.86 -17.66 -16.27
N LYS A 591 41.94 -16.47 -15.67
CA LYS A 591 42.89 -15.40 -16.06
C LYS A 591 43.80 -15.01 -14.88
N PRO A 592 45.09 -14.72 -15.09
CA PRO A 592 45.97 -14.24 -14.04
C PRO A 592 45.55 -12.84 -13.59
N ASN A 593 45.65 -12.57 -12.29
CA ASN A 593 45.34 -11.24 -11.75
C ASN A 593 46.47 -10.27 -12.13
N LEU A 594 46.12 -9.15 -12.77
CA LEU A 594 47.06 -8.14 -13.22
C LEU A 594 47.86 -7.44 -12.08
N LYS A 595 47.32 -7.50 -10.85
CA LYS A 595 47.95 -6.90 -9.66
C LYS A 595 48.72 -7.90 -8.81
N ASP A 596 48.51 -9.21 -8.98
CA ASP A 596 49.15 -10.27 -8.25
C ASP A 596 49.17 -11.55 -9.10
N SER A 597 50.25 -11.75 -9.81
CA SER A 597 50.40 -12.88 -10.76
C SER A 597 50.36 -14.26 -10.12
N THR A 598 50.38 -14.34 -8.78
CA THR A 598 50.23 -15.62 -8.05
C THR A 598 48.77 -16.01 -7.86
N LYS A 599 47.82 -15.11 -8.18
CA LYS A 599 46.39 -15.34 -8.07
C LYS A 599 45.75 -15.37 -9.43
N THR A 600 44.83 -16.29 -9.62
CA THR A 600 43.97 -16.39 -10.80
C THR A 600 42.55 -15.96 -10.39
N PHE A 601 41.82 -15.39 -11.32
CA PHE A 601 40.39 -15.13 -11.17
C PHE A 601 39.63 -15.75 -12.34
N TRP A 602 38.38 -16.14 -12.08
CA TRP A 602 37.51 -16.76 -13.05
C TRP A 602 36.65 -15.72 -13.75
N MET A 603 36.50 -15.87 -15.05
CA MET A 603 35.61 -15.07 -15.91
C MET A 603 34.69 -15.97 -16.69
N ALA A 604 33.62 -15.45 -17.22
CA ALA A 604 32.72 -16.11 -18.16
C ALA A 604 32.98 -15.57 -19.56
N ASP A 605 33.23 -16.47 -20.49
CA ASP A 605 33.31 -16.18 -21.93
C ASP A 605 32.22 -16.98 -22.65
N ASP A 606 31.93 -16.62 -23.90
CA ASP A 606 30.97 -17.30 -24.78
C ASP A 606 29.60 -17.55 -24.13
N VAL A 607 29.00 -16.47 -23.65
CA VAL A 607 27.71 -16.49 -22.93
C VAL A 607 26.56 -16.49 -23.93
N HIS A 608 25.65 -17.45 -23.83
CA HIS A 608 24.44 -17.56 -24.64
C HIS A 608 23.25 -18.04 -23.82
N LEU A 609 22.03 -17.71 -24.25
CA LEU A 609 20.80 -18.14 -23.58
C LEU A 609 20.74 -19.69 -23.54
N LYS A 610 20.27 -20.22 -22.45
CA LYS A 610 19.95 -21.63 -22.32
C LYS A 610 18.59 -21.87 -22.96
N ASP A 611 18.54 -22.67 -24.05
CA ASP A 611 17.30 -23.05 -24.76
C ASP A 611 16.31 -23.82 -23.86
#